data_714746a55c57146b8b92c2296dc1b94c
#
_entry.id   714746a55c57146b8b92c2296dc1b94c
#
_cell.length_a   1.000
_cell.length_b   1.000
_cell.length_c   1.000
_cell.angle_alpha   90.00
_cell.angle_beta   90.00
_cell.angle_gamma   90.00
#
_symmetry.space_group_name_H-M   'P 1'
#
loop_
_entity.id
_entity.type
_entity.pdbx_description
1 polymer ?
#
loop_
_entity_poly.entity_id
_entity_poly.type
_entity_poly.pdbx_seq_one_letter_code
_entity_poly.pdbx_strand_id
1 'polypeptide(L)'
;MPNLLKHVSNITNVYKLPCVVAINAFPTDTEAELKLVEEKCKELGVNVVLSEVWAKGGEGGVALAEEVVRLCEQPNDFTYAYDLEGSIEEKLNAIVQKIYGGSRVVLTANAQKQAKQLEALGFGNCPICMAKTQYSLTDDQTKLGAPTRFEVTVRNLKISAGAGFIVA
;
A
#
# COMPACT_ATOMS: atom_id res chain seq x y z
N MET A 1 -3.62 -14.74 -2.85
CA MET A 1 -3.88 -13.97 -4.09
C MET A 1 -4.65 -12.65 -3.86
N PRO A 2 -5.83 -12.57 -3.20
CA PRO A 2 -6.60 -11.31 -3.13
C PRO A 2 -5.82 -10.10 -2.62
N ASN A 3 -4.98 -10.26 -1.60
CA ASN A 3 -4.12 -9.17 -1.08
C ASN A 3 -3.13 -8.66 -2.14
N LEU A 4 -2.44 -9.58 -2.84
CA LEU A 4 -1.50 -9.22 -3.90
C LEU A 4 -2.21 -8.42 -5.00
N LEU A 5 -3.34 -8.92 -5.50
CA LEU A 5 -4.11 -8.24 -6.54
C LEU A 5 -4.60 -6.86 -6.10
N LYS A 6 -4.98 -6.70 -4.83
CA LYS A 6 -5.33 -5.38 -4.27
C LYS A 6 -4.12 -4.43 -4.25
N HIS A 7 -2.93 -4.90 -3.87
CA HIS A 7 -1.71 -4.08 -3.90
C HIS A 7 -1.32 -3.69 -5.33
N VAL A 8 -1.39 -4.61 -6.28
CA VAL A 8 -1.19 -4.31 -7.71
C VAL A 8 -2.18 -3.23 -8.17
N SER A 9 -3.47 -3.41 -7.87
CA SER A 9 -4.50 -2.43 -8.19
C SER A 9 -4.24 -1.05 -7.55
N ASN A 10 -3.70 -0.99 -6.33
CA ASN A 10 -3.32 0.27 -5.71
C ASN A 10 -2.24 1.00 -6.51
N ILE A 11 -1.21 0.29 -6.97
CA ILE A 11 -0.13 0.89 -7.75
C ILE A 11 -0.63 1.33 -9.12
N THR A 12 -1.35 0.46 -9.83
CA THR A 12 -1.76 0.73 -11.22
C THR A 12 -2.96 1.66 -11.34
N ASN A 13 -3.96 1.53 -10.47
CA ASN A 13 -5.23 2.26 -10.60
C ASN A 13 -5.31 3.50 -9.70
N VAL A 14 -4.71 3.46 -8.49
CA VAL A 14 -4.74 4.62 -7.58
C VAL A 14 -3.57 5.55 -7.85
N TYR A 15 -2.34 5.01 -7.89
CA TYR A 15 -1.13 5.81 -8.12
C TYR A 15 -0.79 5.99 -9.60
N LYS A 16 -1.41 5.23 -10.51
CA LYS A 16 -1.19 5.30 -11.96
C LYS A 16 0.26 5.05 -12.38
N LEU A 17 0.91 4.13 -11.68
CA LEU A 17 2.29 3.75 -11.97
C LEU A 17 2.36 2.37 -12.63
N PRO A 18 3.36 2.15 -13.50
CA PRO A 18 3.72 0.81 -13.93
C PRO A 18 4.08 -0.07 -12.72
N CYS A 19 3.83 -1.37 -12.82
CA CYS A 19 4.04 -2.30 -11.72
C CYS A 19 4.65 -3.60 -12.22
N VAL A 20 5.58 -4.17 -11.45
CA VAL A 20 6.05 -5.55 -11.57
C VAL A 20 5.83 -6.26 -10.25
N VAL A 21 5.44 -7.53 -10.33
CA VAL A 21 5.36 -8.41 -9.16
C VAL A 21 6.64 -9.24 -9.10
N ALA A 22 7.36 -9.13 -7.98
CA ALA A 22 8.51 -9.99 -7.71
C ALA A 22 8.08 -11.18 -6.85
N ILE A 23 8.29 -12.39 -7.34
CA ILE A 23 8.15 -13.60 -6.51
C ILE A 23 9.49 -13.85 -5.84
N ASN A 24 9.54 -13.68 -4.51
CA ASN A 24 10.70 -14.04 -3.72
C ASN A 24 10.70 -15.57 -3.53
N ALA A 25 11.43 -16.26 -4.41
CA ALA A 25 11.41 -17.71 -4.47
C ALA A 25 12.18 -18.37 -3.31
N PHE A 26 11.58 -19.38 -2.73
CA PHE A 26 12.19 -20.22 -1.74
C PHE A 26 12.28 -21.68 -2.24
N PRO A 27 13.25 -22.49 -1.75
CA PRO A 27 13.42 -23.87 -2.18
C PRO A 27 12.19 -24.77 -1.96
N THR A 28 11.26 -24.35 -1.12
CA THR A 28 10.02 -25.06 -0.80
C THR A 28 8.86 -24.72 -1.73
N ASP A 29 9.01 -23.68 -2.56
CA ASP A 29 7.95 -23.25 -3.46
C ASP A 29 7.79 -24.25 -4.61
N THR A 30 6.55 -24.55 -4.94
CA THR A 30 6.25 -25.45 -6.05
C THR A 30 6.05 -24.68 -7.35
N GLU A 31 6.36 -25.31 -8.48
CA GLU A 31 6.12 -24.73 -9.81
C GLU A 31 4.65 -24.35 -10.02
N ALA A 32 3.71 -25.10 -9.43
CA ALA A 32 2.29 -24.84 -9.53
C ALA A 32 1.90 -23.54 -8.82
N GLU A 33 2.49 -23.25 -7.65
CA GLU A 33 2.27 -22.01 -6.91
C GLU A 33 2.85 -20.80 -7.66
N LEU A 34 4.07 -20.92 -8.16
CA LEU A 34 4.72 -19.86 -8.95
C LEU A 34 3.90 -19.54 -10.20
N LYS A 35 3.46 -20.55 -10.94
CA LYS A 35 2.63 -20.42 -12.13
C LYS A 35 1.27 -19.78 -11.85
N LEU A 36 0.62 -20.13 -10.73
CA LEU A 36 -0.64 -19.53 -10.32
C LEU A 36 -0.50 -18.02 -10.11
N VAL A 37 0.58 -17.58 -9.44
CA VAL A 37 0.84 -16.14 -9.22
C VAL A 37 1.07 -15.44 -10.56
N GLU A 38 1.87 -16.03 -11.43
CA GLU A 38 2.16 -15.48 -12.75
C GLU A 38 0.90 -15.32 -13.60
N GLU A 39 0.07 -16.36 -13.69
CA GLU A 39 -1.19 -16.34 -14.45
C GLU A 39 -2.14 -15.24 -13.93
N LYS A 40 -2.32 -15.15 -12.61
CA LYS A 40 -3.19 -14.15 -12.01
C LYS A 40 -2.71 -12.71 -12.18
N CYS A 41 -1.43 -12.48 -12.22
CA CYS A 41 -0.89 -11.14 -12.50
C CYS A 41 -0.98 -10.79 -14.00
N LYS A 42 -0.77 -11.76 -14.88
CA LYS A 42 -0.97 -11.58 -16.33
C LYS A 42 -2.40 -11.19 -16.68
N GLU A 43 -3.41 -11.73 -15.99
CA GLU A 43 -4.82 -11.32 -16.16
C GLU A 43 -5.02 -9.81 -15.91
N LEU A 44 -4.17 -9.18 -15.09
CA LEU A 44 -4.17 -7.75 -14.81
C LEU A 44 -3.21 -6.93 -15.70
N GLY A 45 -2.54 -7.57 -16.66
CA GLY A 45 -1.55 -6.93 -17.51
C GLY A 45 -0.25 -6.56 -16.78
N VAL A 46 0.05 -7.21 -15.67
CA VAL A 46 1.25 -6.95 -14.86
C VAL A 46 2.25 -8.09 -15.01
N ASN A 47 3.51 -7.73 -15.30
CA ASN A 47 4.59 -8.69 -15.38
C ASN A 47 4.96 -9.26 -14.00
N VAL A 48 5.39 -10.51 -14.02
CA VAL A 48 5.90 -11.22 -12.85
C VAL A 48 7.32 -11.66 -13.13
N VAL A 49 8.23 -11.41 -12.19
CA VAL A 49 9.61 -11.84 -12.27
C VAL A 49 9.98 -12.65 -11.02
N LEU A 50 10.60 -13.79 -11.25
CA LEU A 50 11.13 -14.61 -10.17
C LEU A 50 12.41 -13.96 -9.63
N SER A 51 12.48 -13.78 -8.32
CA SER A 51 13.65 -13.29 -7.60
C SER A 51 14.26 -14.42 -6.78
N GLU A 52 15.47 -14.81 -7.11
CA GLU A 52 16.24 -15.83 -6.40
C GLU A 52 17.39 -15.23 -5.58
N VAL A 53 17.24 -13.98 -5.17
CA VAL A 53 18.28 -13.23 -4.44
C VAL A 53 18.70 -13.96 -3.15
N TRP A 54 17.78 -14.63 -2.49
CA TRP A 54 18.08 -15.42 -1.30
C TRP A 54 19.10 -16.54 -1.58
N ALA A 55 18.97 -17.25 -2.71
CA ALA A 55 19.83 -18.38 -3.04
C ALA A 55 21.09 -17.97 -3.81
N LYS A 56 21.00 -16.94 -4.67
CA LYS A 56 22.03 -16.59 -5.67
C LYS A 56 22.62 -15.18 -5.44
N GLY A 57 22.22 -14.47 -4.39
CA GLY A 57 22.66 -13.09 -4.20
C GLY A 57 22.23 -12.18 -5.36
N GLY A 58 23.06 -11.20 -5.72
CA GLY A 58 22.75 -10.22 -6.75
C GLY A 58 22.42 -10.81 -8.12
N GLU A 59 23.05 -11.93 -8.50
CA GLU A 59 22.77 -12.62 -9.77
C GLU A 59 21.30 -13.09 -9.85
N GLY A 60 20.72 -13.52 -8.74
CA GLY A 60 19.31 -13.93 -8.67
C GLY A 60 18.31 -12.78 -8.81
N GLY A 61 18.77 -11.53 -8.81
CA GLY A 61 17.93 -10.33 -8.94
C GLY A 61 18.06 -9.60 -10.27
N VAL A 62 18.95 -10.03 -11.18
CA VAL A 62 19.24 -9.30 -12.43
C VAL A 62 17.98 -9.10 -13.28
N ALA A 63 17.22 -10.16 -13.52
CA ALA A 63 16.00 -10.07 -14.33
C ALA A 63 14.96 -9.12 -13.73
N LEU A 64 14.84 -9.07 -12.40
CA LEU A 64 13.96 -8.12 -11.72
C LEU A 64 14.46 -6.69 -11.89
N ALA A 65 15.77 -6.46 -11.76
CA ALA A 65 16.38 -5.14 -11.95
C ALA A 65 16.17 -4.62 -13.38
N GLU A 66 16.38 -5.45 -14.38
CA GLU A 66 16.14 -5.11 -15.79
C GLU A 66 14.68 -4.74 -16.05
N GLU A 67 13.73 -5.50 -15.49
CA GLU A 67 12.30 -5.19 -15.62
C GLU A 67 11.93 -3.87 -14.91
N VAL A 68 12.49 -3.60 -13.74
CA VAL A 68 12.28 -2.32 -13.04
C VAL A 68 12.81 -1.16 -13.87
N VAL A 69 14.02 -1.26 -14.43
CA VAL A 69 14.59 -0.23 -15.31
C VAL A 69 13.67 0.01 -16.51
N ARG A 70 13.23 -1.07 -17.18
CA ARG A 70 12.30 -0.98 -18.30
C ARG A 70 10.99 -0.25 -17.93
N LEU A 71 10.45 -0.51 -16.75
CA LEU A 71 9.23 0.16 -16.27
C LEU A 71 9.49 1.63 -15.93
N CYS A 72 10.65 1.98 -15.37
CA CYS A 72 11.02 3.36 -15.10
C CYS A 72 11.13 4.24 -16.35
N GLU A 73 11.40 3.64 -17.52
CA GLU A 73 11.44 4.34 -18.81
C GLU A 73 10.05 4.56 -19.42
N GLN A 74 9.00 3.95 -18.89
CA GLN A 74 7.64 4.12 -19.38
C GLN A 74 7.04 5.45 -18.92
N PRO A 75 6.24 6.11 -19.75
CA PRO A 75 5.46 7.25 -19.32
C PRO A 75 4.46 6.82 -18.25
N ASN A 76 4.19 7.72 -17.30
CA ASN A 76 3.19 7.47 -16.26
C ASN A 76 2.42 8.76 -15.94
N ASP A 77 1.24 8.58 -15.37
CA ASP A 77 0.35 9.68 -14.93
C ASP A 77 0.22 9.66 -13.40
N PHE A 78 1.35 9.58 -12.70
CA PHE A 78 1.36 9.49 -11.25
C PHE A 78 0.40 10.46 -10.57
N THR A 79 -0.42 9.95 -9.67
CA THR A 79 -1.36 10.73 -8.86
C THR A 79 -1.24 10.37 -7.39
N TYR A 80 -1.37 11.38 -6.53
CA TYR A 80 -1.45 11.15 -5.09
C TYR A 80 -2.81 10.56 -4.69
N ALA A 81 -2.82 9.76 -3.63
CA ALA A 81 -4.06 9.17 -3.10
C ALA A 81 -5.02 10.22 -2.52
N TYR A 82 -4.50 11.35 -2.05
CA TYR A 82 -5.26 12.45 -1.46
C TYR A 82 -4.55 13.79 -1.68
N ASP A 83 -5.30 14.89 -1.51
CA ASP A 83 -4.79 16.25 -1.51
C ASP A 83 -4.28 16.61 -0.09
N LEU A 84 -3.15 17.33 0.00
CA LEU A 84 -2.59 17.78 1.26
C LEU A 84 -3.43 18.88 1.93
N GLU A 85 -4.19 19.65 1.15
CA GLU A 85 -5.06 20.73 1.66
C GLU A 85 -6.31 20.22 2.41
N GLY A 86 -6.64 18.94 2.25
CA GLY A 86 -7.73 18.30 3.01
C GLY A 86 -7.44 18.20 4.51
N SER A 87 -8.48 18.11 5.32
CA SER A 87 -8.37 17.84 6.76
C SER A 87 -7.66 16.50 7.02
N ILE A 88 -7.13 16.32 8.22
CA ILE A 88 -6.51 15.05 8.64
C ILE A 88 -7.47 13.88 8.46
N GLU A 89 -8.75 14.07 8.80
CA GLU A 89 -9.77 13.01 8.67
C GLU A 89 -10.07 12.68 7.21
N GLU A 90 -10.14 13.66 6.31
CA GLU A 90 -10.35 13.44 4.87
C GLU A 90 -9.18 12.65 4.26
N LYS A 91 -7.94 12.98 4.62
CA LYS A 91 -6.74 12.25 4.18
C LYS A 91 -6.75 10.79 4.67
N LEU A 92 -7.10 10.56 5.92
CA LEU A 92 -7.26 9.22 6.48
C LEU A 92 -8.38 8.43 5.77
N ASN A 93 -9.52 9.06 5.50
CA ASN A 93 -10.60 8.44 4.74
C ASN A 93 -10.17 8.08 3.32
N ALA A 94 -9.42 8.94 2.65
CA ALA A 94 -8.91 8.64 1.32
C ALA A 94 -7.98 7.39 1.33
N ILE A 95 -7.12 7.26 2.34
CA ILE A 95 -6.27 6.07 2.50
C ILE A 95 -7.14 4.82 2.71
N VAL A 96 -8.10 4.88 3.64
CA VAL A 96 -8.97 3.73 3.94
C VAL A 96 -9.79 3.32 2.71
N GLN A 97 -10.35 4.26 1.99
CA GLN A 97 -11.21 3.99 0.84
C GLN A 97 -10.43 3.54 -0.39
N LYS A 98 -9.40 4.30 -0.78
CA LYS A 98 -8.68 4.05 -2.04
C LYS A 98 -7.65 2.91 -1.90
N ILE A 99 -6.89 2.91 -0.80
CA ILE A 99 -5.78 1.98 -0.63
C ILE A 99 -6.23 0.69 0.04
N TYR A 100 -6.99 0.76 1.14
CA TYR A 100 -7.40 -0.43 1.88
C TYR A 100 -8.69 -1.06 1.33
N GLY A 101 -9.57 -0.28 0.70
CA GLY A 101 -10.87 -0.77 0.20
C GLY A 101 -11.96 -0.78 1.27
N GLY A 102 -11.72 -0.13 2.41
CA GLY A 102 -12.71 0.08 3.46
C GLY A 102 -13.73 1.17 3.12
N SER A 103 -14.73 1.34 3.97
CA SER A 103 -15.79 2.33 3.80
C SER A 103 -15.41 3.69 4.37
N ARG A 104 -14.79 3.71 5.55
CA ARG A 104 -14.37 4.93 6.23
C ARG A 104 -13.38 4.68 7.37
N VAL A 105 -12.72 5.76 7.80
CA VAL A 105 -12.00 5.80 9.07
C VAL A 105 -12.95 6.11 10.22
N VAL A 106 -12.67 5.56 11.40
CA VAL A 106 -13.31 5.91 12.68
C VAL A 106 -12.22 6.42 13.62
N LEU A 107 -12.32 7.68 14.02
CA LEU A 107 -11.40 8.25 14.98
C LEU A 107 -11.92 8.03 16.41
N THR A 108 -11.11 7.49 17.30
CA THR A 108 -11.43 7.51 18.72
C THR A 108 -11.53 8.97 19.26
N ALA A 109 -12.16 9.19 20.39
CA ALA A 109 -12.23 10.51 21.01
C ALA A 109 -10.84 11.15 21.21
N ASN A 110 -9.83 10.32 21.54
CA ASN A 110 -8.45 10.77 21.66
C ASN A 110 -7.88 11.20 20.31
N ALA A 111 -8.04 10.39 19.25
CA ALA A 111 -7.56 10.72 17.92
C ALA A 111 -8.23 11.97 17.35
N GLN A 112 -9.53 12.16 17.59
CA GLN A 112 -10.25 13.40 17.20
C GLN A 112 -9.68 14.64 17.89
N LYS A 113 -9.37 14.54 19.18
CA LYS A 113 -8.74 15.64 19.92
C LYS A 113 -7.35 15.94 19.36
N GLN A 114 -6.56 14.91 19.11
CA GLN A 114 -5.22 15.06 18.53
C GLN A 114 -5.25 15.66 17.12
N ALA A 115 -6.20 15.25 16.26
CA ALA A 115 -6.37 15.84 14.94
C ALA A 115 -6.59 17.36 15.02
N LYS A 116 -7.55 17.79 15.84
CA LYS A 116 -7.84 19.22 16.07
C LYS A 116 -6.63 19.98 16.61
N GLN A 117 -5.87 19.38 17.53
CA GLN A 117 -4.67 20.01 18.07
C GLN A 117 -3.57 20.16 17.00
N LEU A 118 -3.35 19.14 16.18
CA LEU A 118 -2.36 19.19 15.11
C LEU A 118 -2.73 20.22 14.04
N GLU A 119 -3.98 20.31 13.66
CA GLU A 119 -4.49 21.33 12.72
C GLU A 119 -4.33 22.74 13.32
N ALA A 120 -4.67 22.95 14.59
CA ALA A 120 -4.50 24.24 15.27
C ALA A 120 -3.03 24.66 15.40
N LEU A 121 -2.09 23.70 15.47
CA LEU A 121 -0.65 23.95 15.50
C LEU A 121 -0.04 24.15 14.10
N GLY A 122 -0.84 24.14 13.04
CA GLY A 122 -0.37 24.35 11.66
C GLY A 122 0.16 23.10 10.95
N PHE A 123 -0.07 21.90 11.50
CA PHE A 123 0.34 20.63 10.89
C PHE A 123 -0.76 19.99 10.00
N GLY A 124 -1.86 20.71 9.77
CA GLY A 124 -2.98 20.18 8.97
C GLY A 124 -2.59 19.71 7.58
N ASN A 125 -1.64 20.39 6.93
CA ASN A 125 -1.16 20.06 5.58
C ASN A 125 -0.05 19.00 5.54
N CYS A 126 0.34 18.43 6.68
CA CYS A 126 1.29 17.32 6.69
C CYS A 126 0.67 16.06 6.08
N PRO A 127 1.45 15.28 5.30
CA PRO A 127 1.01 13.97 4.83
C PRO A 127 0.79 12.99 5.99
N ILE A 128 0.00 11.97 5.73
CA ILE A 128 -0.33 10.92 6.71
C ILE A 128 0.49 9.67 6.40
N CYS A 129 1.19 9.17 7.41
CA CYS A 129 1.76 7.83 7.43
C CYS A 129 0.87 6.95 8.31
N MET A 130 0.10 6.06 7.68
CA MET A 130 -0.76 5.16 8.42
C MET A 130 0.03 3.96 8.88
N ALA A 131 0.11 3.75 10.21
CA ALA A 131 0.79 2.61 10.79
C ALA A 131 0.14 1.31 10.28
N LYS A 132 0.99 0.40 9.81
CA LYS A 132 0.52 -0.84 9.20
C LYS A 132 -0.19 -1.73 10.22
N THR A 133 -1.35 -2.27 9.85
CA THR A 133 -1.97 -3.36 10.58
C THR A 133 -1.23 -4.67 10.23
N GLN A 134 -1.16 -5.61 11.18
CA GLN A 134 -0.58 -6.94 10.94
C GLN A 134 -1.50 -7.83 10.06
N TYR A 135 -2.72 -7.39 9.82
CA TYR A 135 -3.74 -8.12 9.07
C TYR A 135 -3.90 -7.62 7.61
N SER A 136 -2.94 -6.90 7.10
CA SER A 136 -2.83 -6.34 5.75
C SER A 136 -3.73 -5.13 5.46
N LEU A 137 -5.03 -5.29 5.27
CA LEU A 137 -5.94 -4.24 4.80
C LEU A 137 -6.95 -3.76 5.84
N THR A 138 -7.19 -4.55 6.88
CA THR A 138 -8.15 -4.26 7.95
C THR A 138 -7.50 -4.46 9.32
N ASP A 139 -8.07 -3.87 10.36
CA ASP A 139 -7.71 -4.09 11.76
C ASP A 139 -8.48 -5.29 12.38
N ASP A 140 -9.33 -5.97 11.63
CA ASP A 140 -10.09 -7.15 12.03
C ASP A 140 -9.44 -8.43 11.46
N GLN A 141 -8.82 -9.23 12.33
CA GLN A 141 -8.13 -10.47 11.94
C GLN A 141 -9.02 -11.55 11.35
N THR A 142 -10.33 -11.45 11.51
CA THR A 142 -11.29 -12.41 10.95
C THR A 142 -11.61 -12.16 9.47
N LYS A 143 -11.31 -10.95 8.97
CA LYS A 143 -11.55 -10.55 7.59
C LYS A 143 -10.31 -10.79 6.74
N LEU A 144 -10.24 -11.96 6.14
CA LEU A 144 -9.10 -12.37 5.32
C LEU A 144 -9.17 -11.83 3.88
N GLY A 145 -8.04 -11.87 3.20
CA GLY A 145 -7.93 -11.49 1.79
C GLY A 145 -8.03 -9.98 1.56
N ALA A 146 -8.86 -9.56 0.63
CA ALA A 146 -9.14 -8.15 0.33
C ALA A 146 -10.61 -7.84 0.65
N PRO A 147 -10.96 -7.66 1.93
CA PRO A 147 -12.32 -7.35 2.34
C PRO A 147 -12.75 -5.98 1.83
N THR A 148 -14.06 -5.76 1.80
CA THR A 148 -14.67 -4.47 1.44
C THR A 148 -15.67 -4.04 2.51
N ARG A 149 -16.05 -2.76 2.51
CA ARG A 149 -17.10 -2.21 3.40
C ARG A 149 -16.80 -2.36 4.90
N PHE A 150 -15.53 -2.40 5.27
CA PHE A 150 -15.11 -2.36 6.67
C PHE A 150 -14.71 -0.94 7.08
N GLU A 151 -14.68 -0.69 8.37
CA GLU A 151 -14.17 0.53 8.95
C GLU A 151 -12.76 0.28 9.51
N VAL A 152 -11.93 1.31 9.54
CA VAL A 152 -10.60 1.26 10.17
C VAL A 152 -10.58 2.23 11.34
N THR A 153 -10.25 1.74 12.54
CA THR A 153 -10.19 2.56 13.74
C THR A 153 -8.80 3.14 13.95
N VAL A 154 -8.70 4.48 13.95
CA VAL A 154 -7.49 5.20 14.32
C VAL A 154 -7.57 5.59 15.80
N ARG A 155 -6.61 5.09 16.58
CA ARG A 155 -6.55 5.28 18.04
C ARG A 155 -5.79 6.53 18.43
N ASN A 156 -4.70 6.82 17.72
CA ASN A 156 -3.79 7.91 18.04
C ASN A 156 -3.28 8.57 16.76
N LEU A 157 -2.97 9.87 16.88
CA LEU A 157 -2.25 10.66 15.88
C LEU A 157 -1.05 11.31 16.53
N LYS A 158 0.10 11.23 15.87
CA LYS A 158 1.34 11.82 16.37
C LYS A 158 2.09 12.48 15.24
N ILE A 159 2.53 13.73 15.44
CA ILE A 159 3.43 14.38 14.49
C ILE A 159 4.85 13.81 14.60
N SER A 160 5.42 13.45 13.47
CA SER A 160 6.85 13.21 13.29
C SER A 160 7.47 14.47 12.66
N ALA A 161 7.67 15.50 13.48
CA ALA A 161 8.01 16.83 13.00
C ALA A 161 9.30 16.86 12.18
N GLY A 162 10.33 16.12 12.59
CA GLY A 162 11.59 16.03 11.85
C GLY A 162 11.46 15.37 10.48
N ALA A 163 10.47 14.49 10.28
CA ALA A 163 10.20 13.83 9.02
C ALA A 163 9.06 14.52 8.23
N GLY A 164 8.33 15.44 8.85
CA GLY A 164 7.30 16.23 8.18
C GLY A 164 5.99 15.49 7.88
N PHE A 165 5.61 14.47 8.67
CA PHE A 165 4.35 13.76 8.49
C PHE A 165 3.67 13.38 9.82
N ILE A 166 2.36 13.12 9.75
CA ILE A 166 1.57 12.64 10.88
C ILE A 166 1.48 11.11 10.81
N VAL A 167 1.81 10.44 11.92
CA VAL A 167 1.64 9.00 12.07
C VAL A 167 0.26 8.72 12.68
N ALA A 168 -0.49 7.87 12.04
CA ALA A 168 -1.78 7.40 12.51
C ALA A 168 -1.70 5.93 12.95
#